data_dd642eccdbfc42172dc42644268281c0
#
_entry.id   dd642eccdbfc42172dc42644268281c0
#
_cell.length_a   1.000
_cell.length_b   1.000
_cell.length_c   1.000
_cell.angle_alpha   90.00
_cell.angle_beta   90.00
_cell.angle_gamma   90.00
#
_symmetry.space_group_name_H-M   'P 1'
#
loop_
_entity.id
_entity.type
_entity.pdbx_description
1 polymer ?
#
loop_
_entity_poly.entity_id
_entity_poly.type
_entity_poly.pdbx_seq_one_letter_code
_entity_poly.pdbx_strand_id
1 'polypeptide(L)'
;MLNQRTRIILALLVIIALTFTILDLRGGKGPFSSVRSVVSSAFGGVQVAASVIVSPITGVGSWWGTWGDQRARIAELESENATLQDALVRSAEDRARADALDQLLRVAGVGRYRIVPAEVIAVEPAQDFSWTVTIDAGRDDGLLTDMTVINGQGLIGRILSTTKTTATVVLIVDASSAVGARVAGTEEIGILSGTGRQDSLEFQTLDPLASLKPGQALVTFGSRSGRPYAPGIPIGEVAEVSGTAGQLSRIATVRPFADVSQLSIVGVVIRPPREDPRDSVLPSPPATTSDASALASPSPSGVDDGASPAPTASTKPKKEKAAKPVPSPTPSAGTAASGESN
;
A
#
# COMPACT_ATOMS: atom_id res chain seq x y z
N MET A 1 35.37 46.27 -47.03
CA MET A 1 33.96 45.79 -47.08
C MET A 1 33.42 45.76 -45.64
N LEU A 2 32.58 46.75 -45.31
CA LEU A 2 32.02 46.76 -43.94
C LEU A 2 31.08 45.55 -43.70
N ASN A 3 31.32 44.84 -42.60
CA ASN A 3 30.59 43.66 -42.19
C ASN A 3 29.09 43.98 -42.04
N GLN A 4 28.21 43.10 -42.47
CA GLN A 4 26.77 43.34 -42.49
C GLN A 4 26.22 43.74 -41.08
N ARG A 5 26.83 43.25 -40.01
CA ARG A 5 26.53 43.65 -38.62
C ARG A 5 26.87 45.09 -38.32
N THR A 6 27.99 45.60 -38.88
CA THR A 6 28.40 47.00 -38.69
C THR A 6 27.47 47.96 -39.42
N ARG A 7 26.93 47.56 -40.59
CA ARG A 7 25.94 48.35 -41.34
C ARG A 7 24.60 48.44 -40.60
N ILE A 8 24.16 47.36 -39.94
CA ILE A 8 22.95 47.39 -39.16
C ILE A 8 23.09 48.24 -37.90
N ILE A 9 24.22 48.16 -37.20
CA ILE A 9 24.53 49.05 -36.06
C ILE A 9 24.60 50.53 -36.48
N LEU A 10 25.19 50.81 -37.60
CA LEU A 10 25.29 52.18 -38.11
C LEU A 10 23.94 52.74 -38.56
N ALA A 11 23.10 51.91 -39.20
CA ALA A 11 21.72 52.28 -39.56
C ALA A 11 20.84 52.51 -38.29
N LEU A 12 21.00 51.70 -37.26
CA LEU A 12 20.28 51.84 -35.98
C LEU A 12 20.71 53.14 -35.26
N LEU A 13 22.00 53.46 -35.26
CA LEU A 13 22.55 54.70 -34.70
C LEU A 13 22.04 55.93 -35.42
N VAL A 14 21.95 55.86 -36.75
CA VAL A 14 21.43 56.99 -37.60
C VAL A 14 19.92 57.16 -37.31
N ILE A 15 19.16 56.09 -37.20
CA ILE A 15 17.70 56.13 -36.84
C ILE A 15 17.50 56.75 -35.45
N ILE A 16 18.33 56.37 -34.47
CA ILE A 16 18.27 56.97 -33.12
C ILE A 16 18.63 58.41 -33.13
N ALA A 17 19.67 58.82 -33.86
CA ALA A 17 20.09 60.25 -34.05
C ALA A 17 19.00 61.06 -34.75
N LEU A 18 18.35 60.48 -35.79
CA LEU A 18 17.28 61.16 -36.53
C LEU A 18 16.02 61.33 -35.64
N THR A 19 15.64 60.30 -34.87
CA THR A 19 14.53 60.43 -33.91
C THR A 19 14.82 61.47 -32.82
N PHE A 20 16.03 61.53 -32.33
CA PHE A 20 16.43 62.57 -31.39
C PHE A 20 16.35 63.97 -32.00
N THR A 21 16.79 64.15 -33.25
CA THR A 21 16.73 65.44 -33.98
C THR A 21 15.26 65.84 -34.26
N ILE A 22 14.39 64.90 -34.63
CA ILE A 22 12.99 65.20 -34.87
C ILE A 22 12.27 65.56 -33.55
N LEU A 23 12.63 64.91 -32.40
CA LEU A 23 12.08 65.25 -31.08
C LEU A 23 12.51 66.67 -30.63
N ASP A 24 13.75 67.11 -30.97
CA ASP A 24 14.27 68.43 -30.66
C ASP A 24 13.64 69.54 -31.52
N LEU A 25 13.34 69.24 -32.83
CA LEU A 25 12.66 70.16 -33.71
C LEU A 25 11.14 70.37 -33.40
N ARG A 26 10.53 69.48 -32.67
CA ARG A 26 9.09 69.49 -32.42
C ARG A 26 8.69 70.38 -31.19
N GLY A 27 9.61 71.21 -30.71
CA GLY A 27 9.33 72.42 -29.91
C GLY A 27 8.27 72.34 -28.82
N GLY A 28 8.14 71.22 -28.15
CA GLY A 28 7.20 71.08 -27.05
C GLY A 28 7.92 70.71 -25.72
N LYS A 29 7.55 71.39 -24.63
CA LYS A 29 8.08 71.27 -23.28
C LYS A 29 8.32 69.79 -22.82
N GLY A 30 9.47 69.26 -23.26
CA GLY A 30 9.97 67.95 -22.85
C GLY A 30 10.91 68.06 -21.67
N PRO A 31 11.17 66.98 -20.93
CA PRO A 31 11.96 66.95 -19.68
C PRO A 31 13.42 67.40 -19.84
N PHE A 32 13.83 67.78 -21.04
CA PHE A 32 15.18 68.27 -21.35
C PHE A 32 15.34 69.81 -21.29
N SER A 33 14.28 70.58 -20.94
CA SER A 33 14.39 72.03 -20.73
C SER A 33 15.28 72.38 -19.52
N SER A 34 15.40 71.45 -18.57
CA SER A 34 16.31 71.65 -17.43
C SER A 34 17.80 71.42 -17.75
N VAL A 35 18.11 70.73 -18.83
CA VAL A 35 19.49 70.44 -19.21
C VAL A 35 20.09 71.69 -20.00
N ARG A 36 19.23 72.42 -20.71
CA ARG A 36 19.65 73.62 -21.46
C ARG A 36 19.96 74.81 -20.54
N SER A 37 19.31 74.89 -19.36
CA SER A 37 19.61 76.02 -18.41
C SER A 37 20.91 75.71 -17.61
N VAL A 38 21.33 74.45 -17.51
CA VAL A 38 22.55 74.07 -16.78
C VAL A 38 23.80 74.28 -17.67
N VAL A 39 23.67 74.13 -19.01
CA VAL A 39 24.80 74.29 -19.93
C VAL A 39 25.13 75.78 -20.13
N SER A 40 24.20 76.73 -20.02
CA SER A 40 24.43 78.15 -20.15
C SER A 40 25.05 78.83 -18.90
N SER A 41 25.06 78.16 -17.75
CA SER A 41 25.65 78.66 -16.51
C SER A 41 27.04 78.07 -16.18
N ALA A 42 27.52 77.12 -16.96
CA ALA A 42 28.71 76.31 -16.61
C ALA A 42 30.00 76.74 -17.43
N PHE A 43 30.18 78.03 -17.66
CA PHE A 43 31.53 78.53 -18.05
C PHE A 43 32.38 78.92 -16.82
N GLY A 44 32.00 78.47 -15.61
CA GLY A 44 32.74 78.77 -14.39
C GLY A 44 32.81 77.55 -13.46
N GLY A 45 33.56 76.50 -13.84
CA GLY A 45 33.84 75.48 -12.86
C GLY A 45 33.92 74.04 -13.44
N VAL A 46 35.12 73.73 -13.91
CA VAL A 46 35.44 72.44 -14.55
C VAL A 46 35.46 71.20 -13.59
N GLN A 47 34.89 71.27 -12.38
CA GLN A 47 35.08 70.22 -11.39
C GLN A 47 33.80 69.46 -10.92
N VAL A 48 32.64 69.82 -11.44
CA VAL A 48 31.38 69.14 -10.96
C VAL A 48 30.70 68.34 -12.08
N ALA A 49 31.16 68.41 -13.33
CA ALA A 49 30.54 67.75 -14.46
C ALA A 49 30.89 66.24 -14.60
N ALA A 50 31.88 65.73 -13.85
CA ALA A 50 32.26 64.28 -13.92
C ALA A 50 31.38 63.31 -13.15
N SER A 51 30.62 63.79 -12.14
CA SER A 51 29.84 62.90 -11.25
C SER A 51 28.39 62.68 -11.70
N VAL A 52 27.86 63.51 -12.61
CA VAL A 52 26.43 63.40 -13.02
C VAL A 52 26.24 62.51 -14.27
N ILE A 53 27.33 62.25 -15.04
CA ILE A 53 27.24 61.44 -16.27
C ILE A 53 27.47 59.94 -16.01
N VAL A 54 28.00 59.57 -14.84
CA VAL A 54 28.33 58.17 -14.52
C VAL A 54 27.17 57.45 -13.79
N SER A 55 26.20 58.17 -13.22
CA SER A 55 25.12 57.58 -12.46
C SER A 55 24.05 56.79 -13.24
N PRO A 56 23.75 57.00 -14.52
CA PRO A 56 22.79 56.14 -15.23
C PRO A 56 23.35 54.80 -15.70
N ILE A 57 24.72 54.64 -15.74
CA ILE A 57 25.32 53.39 -16.24
C ILE A 57 25.43 52.32 -15.13
N THR A 58 25.46 52.72 -13.86
CA THR A 58 25.48 51.74 -12.72
C THR A 58 24.15 51.10 -12.47
N GLY A 59 23.03 51.68 -12.92
CA GLY A 59 21.67 51.07 -12.77
C GLY A 59 21.36 49.99 -13.80
N VAL A 60 22.06 49.98 -14.94
CA VAL A 60 21.83 48.97 -16.00
C VAL A 60 22.48 47.62 -15.61
N GLY A 61 23.58 47.65 -14.86
CA GLY A 61 24.25 46.42 -14.40
C GLY A 61 23.43 45.65 -13.36
N SER A 62 22.67 46.34 -12.50
CA SER A 62 21.84 45.70 -11.47
C SER A 62 20.60 45.02 -12.07
N TRP A 63 20.09 45.54 -13.21
CA TRP A 63 18.93 44.92 -13.87
C TRP A 63 19.26 43.57 -14.52
N TRP A 64 20.49 43.41 -15.05
CA TRP A 64 20.97 42.15 -15.61
C TRP A 64 21.33 41.12 -14.52
N GLY A 65 21.76 41.54 -13.34
CA GLY A 65 22.00 40.70 -12.18
C GLY A 65 20.72 40.07 -11.62
N THR A 66 19.65 40.83 -11.56
CA THR A 66 18.35 40.38 -11.03
C THR A 66 17.72 39.25 -11.88
N TRP A 67 17.96 39.24 -13.19
CA TRP A 67 17.47 38.17 -14.08
C TRP A 67 18.26 36.88 -13.94
N GLY A 68 19.54 36.95 -13.60
CA GLY A 68 20.37 35.80 -13.28
C GLY A 68 19.95 35.14 -11.95
N ASP A 69 19.72 35.95 -10.91
CA ASP A 69 19.32 35.49 -9.58
C ASP A 69 17.91 34.88 -9.57
N GLN A 70 16.99 35.41 -10.39
CA GLN A 70 15.66 34.81 -10.53
C GLN A 70 15.69 33.44 -11.19
N ARG A 71 16.51 33.25 -12.23
CA ARG A 71 16.68 31.95 -12.87
C ARG A 71 17.35 30.93 -11.93
N ALA A 72 18.36 31.37 -11.17
CA ALA A 72 19.00 30.52 -10.18
C ALA A 72 18.01 30.07 -9.08
N ARG A 73 17.15 30.97 -8.60
CA ARG A 73 16.11 30.63 -7.64
C ARG A 73 15.04 29.70 -8.20
N ILE A 74 14.64 29.89 -9.47
CA ILE A 74 13.70 28.97 -10.12
C ILE A 74 14.31 27.56 -10.20
N ALA A 75 15.57 27.46 -10.65
CA ALA A 75 16.27 26.19 -10.73
C ALA A 75 16.48 25.54 -9.36
N GLU A 76 16.75 26.33 -8.32
CA GLU A 76 16.85 25.88 -6.93
C GLU A 76 15.51 25.33 -6.42
N LEU A 77 14.41 26.09 -6.62
CA LEU A 77 13.06 25.66 -6.23
C LEU A 77 12.58 24.43 -7.03
N GLU A 78 12.92 24.33 -8.31
CA GLU A 78 12.64 23.15 -9.13
C GLU A 78 13.41 21.94 -8.61
N SER A 79 14.68 22.09 -8.24
CA SER A 79 15.50 21.04 -7.64
C SER A 79 14.99 20.64 -6.26
N GLU A 80 14.59 21.60 -5.42
CA GLU A 80 13.99 21.33 -4.12
C GLU A 80 12.64 20.61 -4.26
N ASN A 81 11.81 21.01 -5.22
CA ASN A 81 10.55 20.37 -5.51
C ASN A 81 10.75 18.92 -5.98
N ALA A 82 11.74 18.67 -6.85
CA ALA A 82 12.08 17.32 -7.29
C ALA A 82 12.55 16.44 -6.10
N THR A 83 13.40 16.97 -5.23
CA THR A 83 13.87 16.23 -4.04
C THR A 83 12.75 15.95 -3.05
N LEU A 84 11.83 16.89 -2.85
CA LEU A 84 10.65 16.69 -2.01
C LEU A 84 9.68 15.65 -2.59
N GLN A 85 9.47 15.69 -3.92
CA GLN A 85 8.67 14.67 -4.60
C GLN A 85 9.28 13.27 -4.46
N ASP A 86 10.59 13.13 -4.67
CA ASP A 86 11.31 11.88 -4.47
C ASP A 86 11.19 11.39 -3.02
N ALA A 87 11.31 12.28 -2.05
CA ALA A 87 11.16 11.94 -0.64
C ALA A 87 9.73 11.47 -0.30
N LEU A 88 8.71 12.09 -0.90
CA LEU A 88 7.32 11.67 -0.74
C LEU A 88 7.06 10.28 -1.34
N VAL A 89 7.57 10.00 -2.53
CA VAL A 89 7.45 8.69 -3.18
C VAL A 89 8.11 7.61 -2.33
N ARG A 90 9.36 7.81 -1.89
CA ARG A 90 10.07 6.86 -1.02
C ARG A 90 9.33 6.62 0.30
N SER A 91 8.82 7.71 0.92
CA SER A 91 8.03 7.59 2.15
C SER A 91 6.73 6.80 1.95
N ALA A 92 6.09 6.91 0.78
CA ALA A 92 4.90 6.12 0.46
C ALA A 92 5.24 4.64 0.24
N GLU A 93 6.35 4.34 -0.44
CA GLU A 93 6.84 2.97 -0.63
C GLU A 93 7.22 2.31 0.70
N ASP A 94 7.94 3.03 1.57
CA ASP A 94 8.33 2.51 2.88
C ASP A 94 7.11 2.21 3.76
N ARG A 95 6.07 3.06 3.71
CA ARG A 95 4.81 2.80 4.42
C ARG A 95 4.09 1.57 3.85
N ALA A 96 4.01 1.44 2.53
CA ALA A 96 3.37 0.29 1.91
C ALA A 96 4.08 -1.02 2.27
N ARG A 97 5.42 -1.02 2.35
CA ARG A 97 6.20 -2.18 2.82
C ARG A 97 5.93 -2.49 4.29
N ALA A 98 5.90 -1.46 5.15
CA ALA A 98 5.60 -1.64 6.57
C ALA A 98 4.19 -2.22 6.76
N ASP A 99 3.19 -1.69 6.06
CA ASP A 99 1.81 -2.17 6.11
C ASP A 99 1.70 -3.62 5.62
N ALA A 100 2.41 -3.98 4.55
CA ALA A 100 2.43 -5.36 4.04
C ALA A 100 3.06 -6.33 5.05
N LEU A 101 4.16 -5.92 5.69
CA LEU A 101 4.81 -6.71 6.74
C LEU A 101 3.89 -6.88 7.97
N ASP A 102 3.23 -5.81 8.41
CA ASP A 102 2.31 -5.87 9.55
C ASP A 102 1.11 -6.80 9.26
N GLN A 103 0.57 -6.76 8.06
CA GLN A 103 -0.49 -7.68 7.63
C GLN A 103 0.00 -9.13 7.62
N LEU A 104 1.19 -9.38 7.06
CA LEU A 104 1.81 -10.70 7.04
C LEU A 104 2.02 -11.24 8.47
N LEU A 105 2.58 -10.43 9.37
CA LEU A 105 2.83 -10.81 10.76
C LEU A 105 1.51 -11.08 11.51
N ARG A 106 0.45 -10.35 11.20
CA ARG A 106 -0.88 -10.59 11.76
C ARG A 106 -1.42 -11.96 11.35
N VAL A 107 -1.38 -12.28 10.06
CA VAL A 107 -1.79 -13.58 9.52
C VAL A 107 -0.96 -14.70 10.16
N ALA A 108 0.35 -14.52 10.20
CA ALA A 108 1.25 -15.50 10.82
C ALA A 108 0.97 -15.69 12.32
N GLY A 109 0.67 -14.62 13.05
CA GLY A 109 0.36 -14.64 14.48
C GLY A 109 -0.95 -15.36 14.78
N VAL A 110 -2.02 -15.02 14.06
CA VAL A 110 -3.35 -15.66 14.20
C VAL A 110 -3.27 -17.15 13.86
N GLY A 111 -2.63 -17.49 12.75
CA GLY A 111 -2.45 -18.87 12.31
C GLY A 111 -1.36 -19.64 13.06
N ARG A 112 -0.60 -18.99 13.95
CA ARG A 112 0.54 -19.57 14.68
C ARG A 112 1.59 -20.18 13.74
N TYR A 113 1.76 -19.60 12.56
CA TYR A 113 2.81 -19.99 11.63
C TYR A 113 4.15 -19.39 12.06
N ARG A 114 5.21 -20.17 12.00
CA ARG A 114 6.57 -19.63 12.05
C ARG A 114 7.00 -19.30 10.64
N ILE A 115 7.25 -18.04 10.38
CA ILE A 115 7.60 -17.55 9.05
C ILE A 115 9.00 -16.92 9.05
N VAL A 116 9.61 -16.92 7.86
CA VAL A 116 10.74 -16.06 7.48
C VAL A 116 10.17 -15.05 6.48
N PRO A 117 10.16 -13.75 6.83
CA PRO A 117 9.77 -12.72 5.87
C PRO A 117 10.84 -12.57 4.80
N ALA A 118 10.43 -12.30 3.58
CA ALA A 118 11.30 -12.10 2.42
C ALA A 118 10.68 -11.08 1.46
N GLU A 119 11.52 -10.37 0.72
CA GLU A 119 11.10 -9.43 -0.32
C GLU A 119 11.11 -10.12 -1.68
N VAL A 120 10.12 -9.81 -2.53
CA VAL A 120 10.09 -10.28 -3.91
C VAL A 120 11.00 -9.40 -4.75
N ILE A 121 12.08 -9.98 -5.25
CA ILE A 121 13.13 -9.27 -6.02
C ILE A 121 13.00 -9.41 -7.51
N ALA A 122 12.30 -10.43 -8.00
CA ALA A 122 12.05 -10.62 -9.43
C ALA A 122 10.75 -11.38 -9.67
N VAL A 123 10.06 -11.04 -10.76
CA VAL A 123 8.93 -11.77 -11.29
C VAL A 123 9.39 -12.34 -12.65
N GLU A 124 9.47 -13.63 -12.76
CA GLU A 124 9.90 -14.29 -13.99
C GLU A 124 8.69 -14.96 -14.64
N PRO A 125 8.19 -14.42 -15.76
CA PRO A 125 7.36 -15.22 -16.64
C PRO A 125 8.29 -16.26 -17.26
N ALA A 126 8.24 -17.49 -16.75
CA ALA A 126 9.07 -18.57 -17.29
C ALA A 126 8.75 -18.77 -18.77
N GLN A 127 9.75 -19.20 -19.54
CA GLN A 127 9.65 -19.44 -20.98
C GLN A 127 8.54 -20.45 -21.36
N ASP A 128 8.03 -21.21 -20.37
CA ASP A 128 6.96 -22.22 -20.50
C ASP A 128 5.62 -21.78 -19.85
N PHE A 129 5.32 -20.49 -19.80
CA PHE A 129 4.10 -19.93 -19.18
C PHE A 129 3.92 -20.25 -17.69
N SER A 130 5.00 -20.53 -16.98
CA SER A 130 4.98 -20.77 -15.54
C SER A 130 5.07 -19.45 -14.77
N TRP A 131 4.17 -19.26 -13.81
CA TRP A 131 4.16 -18.10 -12.95
C TRP A 131 5.09 -18.31 -11.75
N THR A 132 6.28 -17.72 -11.79
CA THR A 132 7.26 -17.82 -10.71
C THR A 132 7.75 -16.44 -10.27
N VAL A 133 8.14 -16.37 -9.00
CA VAL A 133 8.78 -15.18 -8.41
C VAL A 133 10.03 -15.60 -7.65
N THR A 134 11.02 -14.72 -7.63
CA THR A 134 12.24 -14.92 -6.85
C THR A 134 12.21 -14.02 -5.62
N ILE A 135 12.55 -14.58 -4.45
CA ILE A 135 12.61 -13.90 -3.16
C ILE A 135 14.04 -13.84 -2.66
N ASP A 136 14.36 -12.84 -1.82
CA ASP A 136 15.69 -12.54 -1.26
C ASP A 136 16.07 -13.39 -0.04
N ALA A 137 15.38 -14.50 0.20
CA ALA A 137 15.68 -15.45 1.26
C ALA A 137 15.99 -16.84 0.68
N GLY A 138 16.94 -17.54 1.26
CA GLY A 138 17.45 -18.81 0.73
C GLY A 138 17.71 -19.87 1.80
N ARG A 139 18.62 -20.81 1.49
CA ARG A 139 19.00 -21.89 2.43
C ARG A 139 19.68 -21.39 3.68
N ASP A 140 20.39 -20.25 3.60
CA ASP A 140 21.07 -19.66 4.76
C ASP A 140 20.04 -19.16 5.80
N ASP A 141 18.81 -18.82 5.35
CA ASP A 141 17.67 -18.43 6.18
C ASP A 141 16.81 -19.62 6.62
N GLY A 142 17.22 -20.84 6.26
CA GLY A 142 16.53 -22.07 6.62
C GLY A 142 15.41 -22.45 5.66
N LEU A 143 15.36 -21.87 4.46
CA LEU A 143 14.36 -22.21 3.44
C LEU A 143 14.71 -23.53 2.74
N LEU A 144 13.68 -24.32 2.49
CA LEU A 144 13.77 -25.59 1.77
C LEU A 144 12.69 -25.63 0.69
N THR A 145 12.88 -26.52 -0.29
CA THR A 145 11.85 -26.81 -1.30
C THR A 145 10.55 -27.28 -0.63
N ASP A 146 9.44 -27.05 -1.31
CA ASP A 146 8.10 -27.39 -0.84
C ASP A 146 7.74 -26.74 0.52
N MET A 147 8.22 -25.53 0.78
CA MET A 147 7.70 -24.69 1.85
C MET A 147 6.61 -23.76 1.31
N THR A 148 5.57 -23.58 2.12
CA THR A 148 4.45 -22.70 1.81
C THR A 148 4.87 -21.23 1.86
N VAL A 149 4.42 -20.44 0.88
CA VAL A 149 4.63 -19.00 0.82
C VAL A 149 3.29 -18.28 0.93
N ILE A 150 3.22 -17.31 1.82
CA ILE A 150 2.01 -16.52 2.13
C ILE A 150 2.32 -15.03 2.09
N ASN A 151 1.28 -14.22 1.97
CA ASN A 151 1.34 -12.79 2.26
C ASN A 151 0.29 -12.41 3.31
N GLY A 152 0.05 -11.10 3.51
CA GLY A 152 -0.98 -10.61 4.44
C GLY A 152 -2.42 -10.91 4.04
N GLN A 153 -2.67 -11.39 2.83
CA GLN A 153 -4.00 -11.69 2.29
C GLN A 153 -4.27 -13.19 2.21
N GLY A 154 -3.22 -14.03 2.05
CA GLY A 154 -3.39 -15.48 1.94
C GLY A 154 -2.24 -16.21 1.29
N LEU A 155 -2.58 -17.33 0.64
CA LEU A 155 -1.63 -18.22 -0.02
C LEU A 155 -1.11 -17.61 -1.31
N ILE A 156 0.22 -17.56 -1.46
CA ILE A 156 0.90 -17.13 -2.68
C ILE A 156 1.34 -18.34 -3.52
N GLY A 157 1.90 -19.37 -2.86
CA GLY A 157 2.41 -20.54 -3.57
C GLY A 157 3.31 -21.40 -2.69
N ARG A 158 4.29 -22.05 -3.33
CA ARG A 158 5.30 -22.87 -2.65
C ARG A 158 6.69 -22.64 -3.23
N ILE A 159 7.72 -22.92 -2.46
CA ILE A 159 9.10 -22.89 -2.94
C ILE A 159 9.32 -24.03 -3.92
N LEU A 160 9.75 -23.68 -5.13
CA LEU A 160 10.15 -24.61 -6.18
C LEU A 160 11.62 -25.03 -6.03
N SER A 161 12.49 -24.03 -5.85
CA SER A 161 13.94 -24.25 -5.70
C SER A 161 14.56 -23.22 -4.77
N THR A 162 15.69 -23.56 -4.17
CA THR A 162 16.43 -22.65 -3.27
C THR A 162 17.90 -22.59 -3.67
N THR A 163 18.44 -21.39 -3.69
CA THR A 163 19.89 -21.14 -3.74
C THR A 163 20.41 -20.88 -2.32
N LYS A 164 21.58 -20.32 -2.20
CA LYS A 164 22.16 -19.96 -0.91
C LYS A 164 21.37 -18.81 -0.24
N THR A 165 21.14 -17.75 -1.00
CA THR A 165 20.56 -16.49 -0.53
C THR A 165 19.21 -16.15 -1.16
N THR A 166 18.73 -16.91 -2.14
CA THR A 166 17.46 -16.66 -2.82
C THR A 166 16.65 -17.94 -2.96
N ALA A 167 15.36 -17.82 -3.20
CA ALA A 167 14.49 -18.94 -3.55
C ALA A 167 13.52 -18.55 -4.66
N THR A 168 13.20 -19.53 -5.51
CA THR A 168 12.17 -19.40 -6.54
C THR A 168 10.87 -20.01 -6.02
N VAL A 169 9.79 -19.26 -6.12
CA VAL A 169 8.44 -19.63 -5.68
C VAL A 169 7.57 -19.82 -6.91
N VAL A 170 6.89 -20.96 -7.02
CA VAL A 170 5.82 -21.17 -8.00
C VAL A 170 4.51 -20.66 -7.38
N LEU A 171 3.81 -19.81 -8.14
CA LEU A 171 2.58 -19.20 -7.67
C LEU A 171 1.41 -20.17 -7.72
N ILE A 172 0.39 -19.93 -6.87
CA ILE A 172 -0.82 -20.76 -6.84
C ILE A 172 -1.62 -20.68 -8.15
N VAL A 173 -1.51 -19.57 -8.88
CA VAL A 173 -2.19 -19.34 -10.17
C VAL A 173 -1.56 -20.10 -11.34
N ASP A 174 -0.36 -20.63 -11.14
CA ASP A 174 0.34 -21.42 -12.14
C ASP A 174 -0.44 -22.69 -12.48
N ALA A 175 -0.53 -23.03 -13.77
CA ALA A 175 -1.29 -24.20 -14.24
C ALA A 175 -0.73 -25.53 -13.71
N SER A 176 0.53 -25.56 -13.27
CA SER A 176 1.15 -26.73 -12.63
C SER A 176 0.90 -26.81 -11.12
N SER A 177 0.31 -25.78 -10.52
CA SER A 177 0.03 -25.72 -9.10
C SER A 177 -1.26 -26.44 -8.75
N ALA A 178 -1.20 -27.32 -7.75
CA ALA A 178 -2.37 -27.98 -7.17
C ALA A 178 -2.27 -27.98 -5.65
N VAL A 179 -3.38 -27.63 -4.98
CA VAL A 179 -3.48 -27.47 -3.52
C VAL A 179 -4.70 -28.21 -3.01
N GLY A 180 -4.53 -29.02 -1.99
CA GLY A 180 -5.69 -29.53 -1.22
C GLY A 180 -6.36 -28.36 -0.48
N ALA A 181 -7.63 -28.14 -0.74
CA ALA A 181 -8.39 -27.06 -0.14
C ALA A 181 -9.67 -27.58 0.54
N ARG A 182 -10.15 -26.81 1.51
CA ARG A 182 -11.39 -27.04 2.23
C ARG A 182 -12.25 -25.79 2.17
N VAL A 183 -13.55 -25.97 2.06
CA VAL A 183 -14.52 -24.87 2.15
C VAL A 183 -14.64 -24.47 3.63
N ALA A 184 -14.44 -23.18 3.91
CA ALA A 184 -14.53 -22.66 5.28
C ALA A 184 -15.93 -22.85 5.87
N GLY A 185 -16.00 -23.18 7.15
CA GLY A 185 -17.26 -23.47 7.85
C GLY A 185 -17.91 -24.80 7.50
N THR A 186 -17.31 -25.60 6.61
CA THR A 186 -17.79 -26.93 6.25
C THR A 186 -16.65 -27.97 6.30
N GLU A 187 -16.99 -29.24 6.08
CA GLU A 187 -16.02 -30.32 5.93
C GLU A 187 -15.76 -30.69 4.45
N GLU A 188 -16.29 -29.89 3.51
CA GLU A 188 -16.15 -30.12 2.10
C GLU A 188 -14.70 -29.89 1.65
N ILE A 189 -14.09 -30.92 1.10
CA ILE A 189 -12.71 -30.90 0.64
C ILE A 189 -12.64 -31.08 -0.86
N GLY A 190 -11.56 -30.57 -1.45
CA GLY A 190 -11.32 -30.68 -2.87
C GLY A 190 -9.89 -30.36 -3.26
N ILE A 191 -9.64 -30.34 -4.53
CA ILE A 191 -8.37 -29.94 -5.15
C ILE A 191 -8.58 -28.60 -5.82
N LEU A 192 -7.75 -27.64 -5.49
CA LEU A 192 -7.66 -26.35 -6.15
C LEU A 192 -6.48 -26.36 -7.10
N SER A 193 -6.69 -25.97 -8.35
CA SER A 193 -5.68 -25.90 -9.39
C SER A 193 -5.57 -24.49 -9.95
N GLY A 194 -4.35 -24.10 -10.30
CA GLY A 194 -4.10 -22.86 -11.03
C GLY A 194 -4.58 -22.98 -12.47
N THR A 195 -5.08 -21.88 -13.02
CA THR A 195 -5.59 -21.82 -14.41
C THR A 195 -4.58 -21.16 -15.37
N GLY A 196 -3.43 -20.69 -14.87
CA GLY A 196 -2.51 -19.83 -15.61
C GLY A 196 -2.96 -18.37 -15.69
N ARG A 197 -4.10 -18.02 -15.10
CA ARG A 197 -4.65 -16.66 -15.01
C ARG A 197 -4.47 -16.13 -13.60
N GLN A 198 -4.14 -14.87 -13.47
CA GLN A 198 -3.86 -14.24 -12.16
C GLN A 198 -5.12 -14.07 -11.29
N ASP A 199 -6.28 -13.99 -11.91
CA ASP A 199 -7.56 -13.65 -11.27
C ASP A 199 -8.45 -14.85 -10.98
N SER A 200 -8.05 -16.07 -11.37
CA SER A 200 -8.93 -17.23 -11.34
C SER A 200 -8.19 -18.53 -11.06
N LEU A 201 -8.79 -19.32 -10.19
CA LEU A 201 -8.38 -20.68 -9.84
C LEU A 201 -9.56 -21.61 -10.05
N GLU A 202 -9.31 -22.90 -10.23
CA GLU A 202 -10.34 -23.92 -10.38
C GLU A 202 -10.36 -24.83 -9.16
N PHE A 203 -11.51 -24.94 -8.51
CA PHE A 203 -11.72 -25.82 -7.36
C PHE A 203 -12.62 -26.97 -7.75
N GLN A 204 -12.15 -28.18 -7.59
CA GLN A 204 -12.88 -29.42 -7.83
C GLN A 204 -13.12 -30.15 -6.52
N THR A 205 -14.40 -30.36 -6.16
CA THR A 205 -14.77 -31.13 -4.95
C THR A 205 -14.49 -32.61 -5.12
N LEU A 206 -14.11 -33.29 -4.03
CA LEU A 206 -13.99 -34.73 -3.99
C LEU A 206 -15.36 -35.40 -3.89
N ASP A 207 -16.32 -34.75 -3.21
CA ASP A 207 -17.69 -35.26 -3.08
C ASP A 207 -18.55 -34.66 -4.21
N PRO A 208 -19.16 -35.51 -5.08
CA PRO A 208 -20.11 -35.05 -6.11
C PRO A 208 -21.37 -34.39 -5.55
N LEU A 209 -21.72 -34.67 -4.32
CA LEU A 209 -22.91 -34.15 -3.65
C LEU A 209 -22.62 -32.87 -2.85
N ALA A 210 -21.37 -32.44 -2.81
CA ALA A 210 -20.97 -31.23 -2.10
C ALA A 210 -21.81 -30.01 -2.48
N SER A 211 -22.23 -29.24 -1.49
CA SER A 211 -23.05 -28.05 -1.68
C SER A 211 -22.19 -26.80 -1.69
N LEU A 212 -21.64 -26.47 -2.86
CA LEU A 212 -20.91 -25.23 -3.05
C LEU A 212 -21.84 -24.05 -3.33
N LYS A 213 -21.51 -22.89 -2.75
CA LYS A 213 -22.23 -21.63 -2.97
C LYS A 213 -21.23 -20.51 -3.28
N PRO A 214 -21.56 -19.59 -4.18
CA PRO A 214 -20.77 -18.36 -4.35
C PRO A 214 -20.66 -17.62 -3.02
N GLY A 215 -19.51 -16.96 -2.80
CA GLY A 215 -19.21 -16.25 -1.56
C GLY A 215 -18.58 -17.12 -0.46
N GLN A 216 -18.46 -18.43 -0.64
CA GLN A 216 -17.77 -19.28 0.32
C GLN A 216 -16.25 -19.13 0.18
N ALA A 217 -15.57 -18.95 1.33
CA ALA A 217 -14.12 -18.89 1.37
C ALA A 217 -13.50 -20.29 1.35
N LEU A 218 -12.32 -20.40 0.77
CA LEU A 218 -11.50 -21.60 0.73
C LEU A 218 -10.22 -21.40 1.54
N VAL A 219 -9.86 -22.41 2.31
CA VAL A 219 -8.62 -22.49 3.07
C VAL A 219 -7.85 -23.74 2.70
N THR A 220 -6.52 -23.73 2.88
CA THR A 220 -5.70 -24.91 2.66
C THR A 220 -6.10 -26.03 3.63
N PHE A 221 -6.28 -27.23 3.11
CA PHE A 221 -6.50 -28.43 3.93
C PHE A 221 -5.21 -28.86 4.67
N GLY A 222 -4.06 -28.49 4.09
CA GLY A 222 -2.76 -28.87 4.59
C GLY A 222 -2.26 -30.20 4.03
N SER A 223 -0.95 -30.36 4.10
CA SER A 223 -0.26 -31.57 3.61
C SER A 223 0.42 -32.27 4.78
N ARG A 224 0.83 -33.54 4.58
CA ARG A 224 1.57 -34.29 5.60
C ARG A 224 2.82 -33.50 6.01
N SER A 225 2.99 -33.30 7.31
CA SER A 225 4.08 -32.49 7.89
C SER A 225 4.07 -31.01 7.46
N GLY A 226 2.94 -30.48 6.94
CA GLY A 226 2.78 -29.08 6.50
C GLY A 226 3.55 -28.72 5.23
N ARG A 227 3.95 -29.72 4.44
CA ARG A 227 4.61 -29.50 3.13
C ARG A 227 3.90 -30.31 2.06
N PRO A 228 3.67 -29.73 0.86
CA PRO A 228 4.04 -28.39 0.44
C PRO A 228 3.17 -27.26 1.02
N TYR A 229 2.01 -27.57 1.62
CA TYR A 229 1.09 -26.55 2.11
C TYR A 229 0.77 -26.76 3.59
N ALA A 230 0.93 -25.69 4.38
CA ALA A 230 0.48 -25.62 5.78
C ALA A 230 -1.05 -25.51 5.82
N PRO A 231 -1.72 -26.06 6.86
CA PRO A 231 -3.18 -26.04 6.97
C PRO A 231 -3.71 -24.65 7.36
N GLY A 232 -4.97 -24.34 6.98
CA GLY A 232 -5.74 -23.19 7.47
C GLY A 232 -5.35 -21.84 6.85
N ILE A 233 -4.57 -21.81 5.76
CA ILE A 233 -4.21 -20.57 5.06
C ILE A 233 -5.34 -20.19 4.12
N PRO A 234 -5.83 -18.92 4.16
CA PRO A 234 -6.82 -18.43 3.21
C PRO A 234 -6.31 -18.51 1.77
N ILE A 235 -7.16 -18.94 0.85
CA ILE A 235 -6.80 -19.06 -0.57
C ILE A 235 -7.61 -18.05 -1.40
N GLY A 236 -8.92 -18.09 -1.29
CA GLY A 236 -9.81 -17.29 -2.12
C GLY A 236 -11.27 -17.53 -1.79
N GLU A 237 -12.12 -16.94 -2.60
CA GLU A 237 -13.58 -17.02 -2.49
C GLU A 237 -14.18 -17.64 -3.75
N VAL A 238 -15.17 -18.49 -3.59
CA VAL A 238 -15.94 -19.08 -4.70
C VAL A 238 -16.69 -17.97 -5.43
N ALA A 239 -16.31 -17.71 -6.67
CA ALA A 239 -16.95 -16.70 -7.52
C ALA A 239 -18.17 -17.30 -8.25
N GLU A 240 -18.00 -18.47 -8.84
CA GLU A 240 -19.02 -19.14 -9.62
C GLU A 240 -18.93 -20.65 -9.45
N VAL A 241 -20.06 -21.32 -9.42
CA VAL A 241 -20.13 -22.77 -9.39
C VAL A 241 -20.66 -23.28 -10.72
N SER A 242 -19.86 -24.08 -11.40
CA SER A 242 -20.20 -24.72 -12.66
C SER A 242 -20.51 -26.21 -12.45
N GLY A 243 -21.45 -26.72 -13.21
CA GLY A 243 -21.80 -28.15 -13.19
C GLY A 243 -23.25 -28.39 -12.83
N THR A 244 -23.86 -29.33 -13.56
CA THR A 244 -25.25 -29.79 -13.38
C THR A 244 -25.26 -30.92 -12.34
N ALA A 245 -26.33 -31.00 -11.57
CA ALA A 245 -26.53 -32.14 -10.66
C ALA A 245 -26.47 -33.48 -11.45
N GLY A 246 -25.51 -34.35 -11.09
CA GLY A 246 -25.30 -35.62 -11.78
C GLY A 246 -23.91 -35.78 -12.45
N GLN A 247 -23.05 -34.75 -12.44
CA GLN A 247 -21.66 -34.89 -12.82
C GLN A 247 -20.85 -35.53 -11.69
N LEU A 248 -19.78 -36.24 -12.06
CA LEU A 248 -18.88 -36.95 -11.11
C LEU A 248 -18.14 -36.04 -10.14
N SER A 249 -18.08 -34.72 -10.41
CA SER A 249 -17.49 -33.70 -9.53
C SER A 249 -18.09 -32.33 -9.85
N ARG A 250 -18.16 -31.46 -8.85
CA ARG A 250 -18.51 -30.05 -9.05
C ARG A 250 -17.24 -29.23 -9.19
N ILE A 251 -17.27 -28.33 -10.14
CA ILE A 251 -16.16 -27.42 -10.42
C ILE A 251 -16.65 -26.03 -10.06
N ALA A 252 -15.80 -25.30 -9.33
CA ALA A 252 -16.05 -23.90 -9.01
C ALA A 252 -14.87 -23.03 -9.44
N THR A 253 -15.17 -21.86 -9.98
CA THR A 253 -14.18 -20.80 -10.21
C THR A 253 -13.97 -20.05 -8.90
N VAL A 254 -12.73 -19.88 -8.51
CA VAL A 254 -12.32 -19.24 -7.26
C VAL A 254 -11.47 -18.02 -7.57
N ARG A 255 -11.81 -16.89 -6.94
CA ARG A 255 -10.99 -15.69 -6.99
C ARG A 255 -10.01 -15.71 -5.80
N PRO A 256 -8.69 -15.65 -6.04
CA PRO A 256 -7.73 -15.63 -4.95
C PRO A 256 -7.87 -14.36 -4.10
N PHE A 257 -7.61 -14.46 -2.80
CA PHE A 257 -7.53 -13.29 -1.91
C PHE A 257 -6.24 -12.51 -2.11
N ALA A 258 -5.15 -13.23 -2.39
CA ALA A 258 -3.86 -12.63 -2.63
C ALA A 258 -3.75 -12.11 -4.06
N ASP A 259 -3.42 -10.83 -4.20
CA ASP A 259 -3.10 -10.24 -5.49
C ASP A 259 -1.67 -10.59 -5.89
N VAL A 260 -1.53 -11.50 -6.85
CA VAL A 260 -0.23 -11.97 -7.35
C VAL A 260 0.47 -10.96 -8.26
N SER A 261 -0.23 -9.88 -8.66
CA SER A 261 0.34 -8.81 -9.49
C SER A 261 1.08 -7.75 -8.67
N GLN A 262 0.81 -7.68 -7.35
CA GLN A 262 1.36 -6.68 -6.44
C GLN A 262 2.05 -7.34 -5.24
N LEU A 263 3.03 -8.18 -5.52
CA LEU A 263 3.81 -8.86 -4.49
C LEU A 263 5.03 -8.03 -4.12
N SER A 264 5.12 -7.58 -2.86
CA SER A 264 6.30 -6.91 -2.32
C SER A 264 6.95 -7.74 -1.21
N ILE A 265 6.21 -8.03 -0.14
CA ILE A 265 6.67 -8.81 1.00
C ILE A 265 5.85 -10.09 1.12
N VAL A 266 6.57 -11.18 1.30
CA VAL A 266 5.99 -12.52 1.50
C VAL A 266 6.61 -13.18 2.74
N GLY A 267 5.95 -14.19 3.26
CA GLY A 267 6.45 -15.00 4.37
C GLY A 267 6.53 -16.46 4.00
N VAL A 268 7.69 -17.06 4.21
CA VAL A 268 7.85 -18.50 4.02
C VAL A 268 7.58 -19.22 5.32
N VAL A 269 6.63 -20.14 5.32
CA VAL A 269 6.26 -20.95 6.50
C VAL A 269 7.31 -22.03 6.73
N ILE A 270 8.20 -21.81 7.69
CA ILE A 270 9.26 -22.78 8.06
C ILE A 270 8.75 -23.84 9.03
N ARG A 271 7.71 -23.54 9.80
CA ARG A 271 7.06 -24.50 10.70
C ARG A 271 5.55 -24.27 10.71
N PRO A 272 4.77 -25.28 10.33
CA PRO A 272 3.32 -25.23 10.43
C PRO A 272 2.87 -25.22 11.90
N PRO A 273 1.64 -24.79 12.21
CA PRO A 273 1.07 -24.87 13.53
C PRO A 273 0.90 -26.34 13.95
N ARG A 274 0.87 -26.60 15.27
CA ARG A 274 0.65 -27.96 15.80
C ARG A 274 -0.79 -28.41 15.63
N GLU A 275 -1.71 -27.47 15.62
CA GLU A 275 -3.14 -27.67 15.43
C GLU A 275 -3.57 -26.87 14.21
N ASP A 276 -4.52 -27.39 13.44
CA ASP A 276 -5.08 -26.67 12.29
C ASP A 276 -5.79 -25.40 12.80
N PRO A 277 -5.37 -24.19 12.39
CA PRO A 277 -6.03 -22.94 12.75
C PRO A 277 -7.44 -22.84 12.16
N ARG A 278 -7.82 -23.76 11.27
CA ARG A 278 -9.10 -23.79 10.55
C ARG A 278 -9.39 -22.44 9.87
N ASP A 279 -10.51 -21.82 10.23
CA ASP A 279 -11.01 -20.62 9.57
C ASP A 279 -10.61 -19.32 10.30
N SER A 280 -9.78 -19.41 11.34
CA SER A 280 -9.40 -18.25 12.18
C SER A 280 -8.57 -17.18 11.47
N VAL A 281 -7.96 -17.53 10.35
CA VAL A 281 -7.08 -16.66 9.56
C VAL A 281 -7.82 -15.97 8.39
N LEU A 282 -9.11 -16.29 8.19
CA LEU A 282 -9.88 -15.68 7.11
C LEU A 282 -9.95 -14.15 7.23
N PRO A 283 -9.86 -13.42 6.10
CA PRO A 283 -10.11 -11.99 6.09
C PRO A 283 -11.50 -11.68 6.66
N SER A 284 -11.61 -10.64 7.48
CA SER A 284 -12.94 -10.18 7.90
C SER A 284 -13.75 -9.76 6.67
N PRO A 285 -15.02 -10.19 6.57
CA PRO A 285 -15.86 -9.73 5.46
C PRO A 285 -15.92 -8.20 5.46
N PRO A 286 -15.98 -7.56 4.29
CA PRO A 286 -16.13 -6.12 4.21
C PRO A 286 -17.36 -5.73 5.01
N ALA A 287 -17.23 -4.74 5.89
CA ALA A 287 -18.33 -4.23 6.70
C ALA A 287 -19.46 -3.81 5.74
N THR A 288 -20.53 -4.60 5.74
CA THR A 288 -21.74 -4.22 5.00
C THR A 288 -22.25 -2.93 5.61
N THR A 289 -22.47 -1.91 4.80
CA THR A 289 -22.92 -0.56 5.17
C THR A 289 -24.27 -0.55 5.91
N SER A 290 -24.87 -1.71 6.18
CA SER A 290 -26.11 -1.85 6.96
C SER A 290 -25.92 -1.61 8.47
N ASP A 291 -24.72 -1.82 9.03
CA ASP A 291 -24.52 -1.62 10.47
C ASP A 291 -24.20 -0.17 10.88
N ALA A 292 -23.79 0.66 9.90
CA ALA A 292 -23.54 2.07 10.15
C ALA A 292 -24.82 2.91 10.35
N SER A 293 -26.00 2.40 9.97
CA SER A 293 -27.28 3.10 10.12
C SER A 293 -27.97 2.84 11.46
N ALA A 294 -27.49 1.88 12.24
CA ALA A 294 -28.10 1.52 13.53
C ALA A 294 -27.57 2.35 14.73
N LEU A 295 -26.50 3.15 14.54
CA LEU A 295 -25.90 3.95 15.60
C LEU A 295 -26.22 5.46 15.53
N ALA A 296 -27.02 5.88 14.57
CA ALA A 296 -27.48 7.25 14.44
C ALA A 296 -28.96 7.35 14.84
N SER A 297 -29.27 7.16 16.11
CA SER A 297 -30.54 7.63 16.68
C SER A 297 -30.39 9.07 17.12
N PRO A 298 -31.14 10.02 16.55
CA PRO A 298 -31.14 11.38 17.04
C PRO A 298 -31.87 11.45 18.38
N SER A 299 -31.21 11.99 19.37
CA SER A 299 -31.87 12.44 20.61
C SER A 299 -32.94 13.47 20.28
N PRO A 300 -34.16 13.35 20.76
CA PRO A 300 -35.13 14.44 20.66
C PRO A 300 -34.82 15.48 21.74
N SER A 301 -34.47 16.67 21.32
CA SER A 301 -34.55 17.87 22.14
C SER A 301 -36.03 18.19 22.40
N GLY A 302 -36.45 18.05 23.60
CA GLY A 302 -37.73 18.55 24.10
C GLY A 302 -37.45 19.43 25.33
N VAL A 303 -37.59 20.73 25.14
CA VAL A 303 -37.73 21.75 26.20
C VAL A 303 -39.16 21.66 26.67
N ASP A 304 -39.44 21.51 27.97
CA ASP A 304 -40.46 22.31 28.62
C ASP A 304 -40.38 22.28 30.17
N ASP A 305 -40.74 23.38 30.70
CA ASP A 305 -40.75 23.95 32.03
C ASP A 305 -41.49 23.13 33.12
N GLY A 306 -41.03 23.34 34.37
CA GLY A 306 -42.00 23.57 35.45
C GLY A 306 -41.96 22.61 36.63
N ALA A 307 -41.47 23.13 37.76
CA ALA A 307 -41.94 22.85 39.13
C ALA A 307 -41.34 21.63 39.89
N SER A 308 -40.46 21.97 40.81
CA SER A 308 -40.20 21.30 42.11
C SER A 308 -41.46 21.29 42.99
N PRO A 309 -41.70 20.40 43.98
CA PRO A 309 -40.81 20.17 45.12
C PRO A 309 -40.67 18.73 45.65
N ALA A 310 -39.64 18.52 46.45
CA ALA A 310 -39.33 17.38 47.32
C ALA A 310 -40.26 17.28 48.54
N PRO A 311 -40.02 16.41 49.55
CA PRO A 311 -39.44 15.08 49.65
C PRO A 311 -40.32 14.09 50.44
N THR A 312 -40.03 12.78 50.48
CA THR A 312 -40.12 11.98 51.73
C THR A 312 -39.70 10.49 51.57
N ALA A 313 -38.73 10.14 52.36
CA ALA A 313 -38.58 9.00 53.28
C ALA A 313 -38.64 7.53 52.76
N SER A 314 -37.49 6.87 52.88
CA SER A 314 -37.24 5.69 53.75
C SER A 314 -37.99 4.41 53.47
N THR A 315 -37.26 3.35 53.09
CA THR A 315 -37.16 2.12 53.92
C THR A 315 -36.12 1.12 53.35
N LYS A 316 -35.18 0.78 54.18
CA LYS A 316 -34.27 -0.38 54.14
C LYS A 316 -34.93 -1.51 54.96
N PRO A 317 -34.35 -2.71 55.12
CA PRO A 317 -33.95 -3.78 54.20
C PRO A 317 -34.62 -5.10 54.58
N LYS A 318 -34.49 -6.16 53.75
CA LYS A 318 -34.74 -7.53 54.26
C LYS A 318 -33.66 -8.51 53.75
N LYS A 319 -32.91 -8.98 54.72
CA LYS A 319 -32.02 -10.15 54.75
C LYS A 319 -32.81 -11.44 54.69
N GLU A 320 -32.21 -12.47 54.18
CA GLU A 320 -32.28 -13.91 54.52
C GLU A 320 -32.28 -14.77 53.25
N LYS A 321 -31.54 -15.86 53.04
CA LYS A 321 -30.95 -16.84 53.94
C LYS A 321 -29.97 -17.73 53.13
N ALA A 322 -28.91 -18.10 53.78
CA ALA A 322 -27.95 -19.10 53.31
C ALA A 322 -28.53 -20.51 53.24
N ALA A 323 -28.13 -21.32 52.27
CA ALA A 323 -28.26 -22.75 52.32
C ALA A 323 -26.95 -23.41 51.87
N LYS A 324 -26.55 -24.38 52.65
CA LYS A 324 -25.31 -25.15 52.77
C LYS A 324 -24.99 -26.08 51.60
N PRO A 325 -23.74 -26.55 51.50
CA PRO A 325 -23.24 -27.41 50.45
C PRO A 325 -23.52 -28.90 50.73
N VAL A 326 -23.57 -29.69 49.64
CA VAL A 326 -23.67 -31.18 49.71
C VAL A 326 -22.47 -31.78 48.98
N PRO A 327 -21.92 -32.89 49.49
CA PRO A 327 -20.53 -33.31 49.27
C PRO A 327 -20.32 -34.25 48.07
N SER A 328 -19.06 -34.29 47.65
CA SER A 328 -18.47 -35.23 46.68
C SER A 328 -18.52 -36.68 47.16
N PRO A 329 -18.62 -37.67 46.28
CA PRO A 329 -18.19 -39.03 46.59
C PRO A 329 -16.78 -39.31 46.07
N THR A 330 -16.01 -39.92 46.95
CA THR A 330 -14.65 -40.43 46.88
C THR A 330 -14.57 -41.73 46.06
N PRO A 331 -13.41 -42.11 45.53
CA PRO A 331 -13.23 -43.20 44.57
C PRO A 331 -13.19 -44.59 45.27
N SER A 332 -13.66 -45.60 44.52
CA SER A 332 -13.49 -47.01 44.92
C SER A 332 -12.41 -47.66 44.06
N ALA A 333 -11.43 -48.19 44.76
CA ALA A 333 -10.42 -49.10 44.27
C ALA A 333 -10.96 -50.54 44.15
N GLY A 334 -10.43 -51.30 43.25
CA GLY A 334 -10.60 -52.74 43.10
C GLY A 334 -10.04 -53.19 41.75
N THR A 335 -8.98 -53.76 41.70
CA THR A 335 -8.38 -55.05 42.00
C THR A 335 -7.95 -55.75 40.70
N ALA A 336 -6.73 -56.18 40.71
CA ALA A 336 -5.96 -56.94 39.73
C ALA A 336 -6.57 -58.29 39.33
N ALA A 337 -6.20 -58.75 38.09
CA ALA A 337 -5.83 -60.15 37.74
C ALA A 337 -5.34 -60.15 36.31
N SER A 338 -4.05 -60.39 36.01
CA SER A 338 -3.39 -61.66 35.64
C SER A 338 -4.01 -62.42 34.45
N GLY A 339 -3.19 -62.71 33.46
CA GLY A 339 -3.38 -63.73 32.43
C GLY A 339 -2.61 -63.36 31.17
N GLU A 340 -1.45 -63.66 31.02
CA GLU A 340 -0.56 -64.69 30.45
C GLU A 340 -1.07 -65.35 29.16
N SER A 341 -0.15 -65.47 28.21
CA SER A 341 0.02 -66.44 27.11
C SER A 341 -0.74 -66.26 25.82
N ASN A 342 -0.13 -65.91 24.72
CA ASN A 342 0.62 -66.75 23.75
C ASN A 342 1.07 -65.87 22.60
#